data_d684f357c81225b83e92942c5672c805
#
_entry.id   d684f357c81225b83e92942c5672c805
#
_cell.length_a   1.000
_cell.length_b   1.000
_cell.length_c   1.000
_cell.angle_alpha   90.00
_cell.angle_beta   90.00
_cell.angle_gamma   90.00
#
_symmetry.space_group_name_H-M   'P 1'
#
loop_
_entity.id
_entity.type
_entity.pdbx_description
1 polymer ?
#
loop_
_entity_poly.entity_id
_entity_poly.type
_entity_poly.pdbx_seq_one_letter_code
_entity_poly.pdbx_strand_id
1 'polypeptide(L)'
;MLFANLKLSGQNNALYYFDKKGSEGHYDKNGKSVKKALMKTPINGARLSSPFGMRKHPIDGFNKMHKGTDFAAPMGTPIMASGDGVIKKAGWCGGGGNCVVIKHNSTYQTVYAHMSKFAVGIKSGVRVKQGQTIGYVGSTGKSTGPHLHYEVIVNGKKINSQTLKLPSGKILKNQERILFETKKIKLDVLKSEKIVGLN
;
A
#
# COMPACT_ATOMS: atom_id res chain seq x y z
N MET A 1 -4.73 -19.29 6.83
CA MET A 1 -6.00 -19.55 6.07
C MET A 1 -5.61 -19.93 4.65
N LEU A 2 -5.94 -21.16 4.18
CA LEU A 2 -5.57 -21.68 2.86
C LEU A 2 -6.56 -21.27 1.75
N PHE A 3 -7.81 -21.02 2.12
CA PHE A 3 -8.90 -20.64 1.23
C PHE A 3 -9.81 -19.63 1.92
N ALA A 4 -10.33 -18.65 1.17
CA ALA A 4 -11.36 -17.73 1.61
C ALA A 4 -12.37 -17.50 0.48
N ASN A 5 -13.63 -17.30 0.80
CA ASN A 5 -14.66 -16.87 -0.13
C ASN A 5 -15.23 -15.53 0.36
N LEU A 6 -15.01 -14.48 -0.42
CA LEU A 6 -15.47 -13.14 -0.10
C LEU A 6 -16.64 -12.77 -1.01
N LYS A 7 -17.80 -12.51 -0.41
CA LYS A 7 -18.95 -11.97 -1.14
C LYS A 7 -18.83 -10.44 -1.20
N LEU A 8 -18.51 -9.91 -2.37
CA LEU A 8 -18.38 -8.48 -2.63
C LEU A 8 -19.34 -8.08 -3.74
N SER A 9 -20.16 -7.06 -3.49
CA SER A 9 -21.17 -6.56 -4.47
C SER A 9 -22.01 -7.69 -5.09
N GLY A 10 -22.43 -8.67 -4.28
CA GLY A 10 -23.23 -9.83 -4.72
C GLY A 10 -22.46 -10.94 -5.41
N GLN A 11 -21.18 -10.75 -5.74
CA GLN A 11 -20.33 -11.76 -6.38
C GLN A 11 -19.48 -12.52 -5.37
N ASN A 12 -19.37 -13.83 -5.56
CA ASN A 12 -18.48 -14.70 -4.79
C ASN A 12 -17.07 -14.66 -5.39
N ASN A 13 -16.10 -14.24 -4.57
CA ASN A 13 -14.70 -14.16 -4.94
C ASN A 13 -13.91 -15.20 -4.16
N ALA A 14 -13.60 -16.32 -4.80
CA ALA A 14 -12.77 -17.37 -4.23
C ALA A 14 -11.29 -16.93 -4.23
N LEU A 15 -10.65 -17.05 -3.09
CA LEU A 15 -9.24 -16.70 -2.87
C LEU A 15 -8.49 -17.93 -2.39
N TYR A 16 -7.36 -18.20 -3.02
CA TYR A 16 -6.51 -19.36 -2.76
C TYR A 16 -5.15 -18.90 -2.26
N TYR A 17 -4.69 -19.47 -1.17
CA TYR A 17 -3.35 -19.17 -0.67
C TYR A 17 -2.29 -19.95 -1.46
N PHE A 18 -1.30 -19.25 -1.97
CA PHE A 18 -0.15 -19.80 -2.66
C PHE A 18 1.11 -19.51 -1.85
N ASP A 19 1.89 -20.54 -1.54
CA ASP A 19 3.01 -20.51 -0.57
C ASP A 19 4.39 -20.64 -1.21
N LYS A 20 4.48 -20.51 -2.55
CA LYS A 20 5.78 -20.54 -3.24
C LYS A 20 6.61 -19.32 -2.85
N LYS A 21 7.86 -19.57 -2.40
CA LYS A 21 8.80 -18.51 -1.99
C LYS A 21 8.88 -17.39 -3.07
N GLY A 22 8.69 -16.14 -2.63
CA GLY A 22 8.65 -14.95 -3.49
C GLY A 22 7.30 -14.72 -4.19
N SER A 23 6.30 -15.56 -3.94
CA SER A 23 4.94 -15.44 -4.49
C SER A 23 3.88 -15.76 -3.43
N GLU A 24 4.26 -15.73 -2.17
CA GLU A 24 3.35 -16.03 -1.06
C GLU A 24 2.21 -15.01 -1.01
N GLY A 25 0.98 -15.50 -0.89
CA GLY A 25 -0.19 -14.65 -0.77
C GLY A 25 -1.48 -15.27 -1.29
N HIS A 26 -2.56 -14.50 -1.22
CA HIS A 26 -3.85 -14.91 -1.76
C HIS A 26 -4.02 -14.41 -3.19
N TYR A 27 -4.52 -15.31 -4.03
CA TYR A 27 -4.76 -15.08 -5.45
C TYR A 27 -6.21 -15.44 -5.80
N ASP A 28 -6.79 -14.74 -6.76
CA ASP A 28 -8.07 -15.12 -7.34
C ASP A 28 -7.94 -16.37 -8.23
N LYS A 29 -9.05 -16.88 -8.72
CA LYS A 29 -9.09 -18.06 -9.62
C LYS A 29 -8.23 -17.90 -10.89
N ASN A 30 -7.92 -16.65 -11.28
CA ASN A 30 -7.13 -16.33 -12.46
C ASN A 30 -5.62 -16.14 -12.12
N GLY A 31 -5.21 -16.41 -10.88
CA GLY A 31 -3.84 -16.20 -10.43
C GLY A 31 -3.42 -14.74 -10.31
N LYS A 32 -4.37 -13.83 -10.13
CA LYS A 32 -4.11 -12.42 -9.84
C LYS A 32 -4.07 -12.24 -8.33
N SER A 33 -2.98 -11.65 -7.82
CA SER A 33 -2.85 -11.32 -6.40
C SER A 33 -3.97 -10.38 -5.95
N VAL A 34 -4.55 -10.67 -4.81
CA VAL A 34 -5.48 -9.77 -4.12
C VAL A 34 -4.77 -8.53 -3.60
N LYS A 35 -3.50 -8.68 -3.24
CA LYS A 35 -2.64 -7.59 -2.84
C LYS A 35 -2.41 -6.65 -4.03
N LYS A 36 -2.87 -5.41 -3.94
CA LYS A 36 -2.60 -4.40 -4.96
C LYS A 36 -1.13 -3.98 -4.91
N ALA A 37 -0.62 -3.47 -6.03
CA ALA A 37 0.77 -3.00 -6.12
C ALA A 37 1.09 -1.92 -5.08
N LEU A 38 0.13 -1.05 -4.77
CA LEU A 38 0.24 -0.01 -3.75
C LEU A 38 -1.05 0.08 -2.91
N MET A 39 -0.92 0.54 -1.68
CA MET A 39 -2.04 0.98 -0.84
C MET A 39 -2.36 2.45 -1.17
N LYS A 40 -3.66 2.77 -1.29
CA LYS A 40 -4.10 4.17 -1.47
C LYS A 40 -4.05 4.97 -0.17
N THR A 41 -4.18 4.28 0.97
CA THR A 41 -4.16 4.83 2.32
C THR A 41 -3.19 4.03 3.18
N PRO A 42 -1.91 4.48 3.31
CA PRO A 42 -0.88 3.74 4.03
C PRO A 42 -0.87 4.02 5.54
N ILE A 43 -2.03 4.22 6.12
CA ILE A 43 -2.24 4.52 7.54
C ILE A 43 -3.63 4.03 7.96
N ASN A 44 -3.73 3.35 9.10
CA ASN A 44 -5.00 2.85 9.62
C ASN A 44 -5.70 3.91 10.48
N GLY A 45 -7.05 3.90 10.46
CA GLY A 45 -7.86 4.77 11.31
C GLY A 45 -7.78 6.27 11.01
N ALA A 46 -7.13 6.66 9.92
CA ALA A 46 -6.97 8.07 9.55
C ALA A 46 -8.14 8.58 8.70
N ARG A 47 -8.49 9.84 8.91
CA ARG A 47 -9.47 10.57 8.09
C ARG A 47 -8.74 11.32 6.98
N LEU A 48 -9.23 11.22 5.73
CA LEU A 48 -8.77 12.09 4.64
C LEU A 48 -9.12 13.54 5.00
N SER A 49 -8.10 14.37 5.24
CA SER A 49 -8.25 15.75 5.69
C SER A 49 -8.08 16.77 4.57
N SER A 50 -7.26 16.45 3.55
CA SER A 50 -7.11 17.29 2.37
C SER A 50 -6.80 16.48 1.12
N PRO A 51 -7.62 16.60 0.05
CA PRO A 51 -7.39 15.87 -1.19
C PRO A 51 -6.25 16.48 -2.01
N PHE A 52 -5.76 15.71 -2.99
CA PHE A 52 -4.91 16.19 -4.07
C PHE A 52 -5.66 17.19 -4.95
N GLY A 53 -5.03 18.29 -5.35
CA GLY A 53 -5.58 19.26 -6.27
C GLY A 53 -5.35 20.71 -5.88
N MET A 54 -5.93 21.63 -6.64
CA MET A 54 -5.83 23.07 -6.33
C MET A 54 -6.64 23.41 -5.07
N ARG A 55 -5.98 24.06 -4.10
CA ARG A 55 -6.63 24.54 -2.88
C ARG A 55 -5.93 25.79 -2.33
N LYS A 56 -6.64 26.56 -1.51
CA LYS A 56 -6.03 27.63 -0.73
C LYS A 56 -5.02 27.01 0.24
N HIS A 57 -3.77 27.45 0.17
CA HIS A 57 -2.70 26.90 1.03
C HIS A 57 -2.93 27.37 2.47
N PRO A 58 -2.96 26.46 3.47
CA PRO A 58 -3.35 26.78 4.84
C PRO A 58 -2.37 27.72 5.55
N ILE A 59 -1.12 27.79 5.12
CA ILE A 59 -0.07 28.65 5.69
C ILE A 59 0.15 29.86 4.78
N ASP A 60 0.38 29.63 3.49
CA ASP A 60 0.77 30.68 2.52
C ASP A 60 -0.43 31.52 2.07
N GLY A 61 -1.69 31.07 2.26
CA GLY A 61 -2.91 31.85 2.03
C GLY A 61 -3.35 31.99 0.57
N PHE A 62 -2.54 31.65 -0.42
CA PHE A 62 -2.89 31.71 -1.84
C PHE A 62 -3.26 30.33 -2.43
N ASN A 63 -3.88 30.31 -3.60
CA ASN A 63 -4.21 29.08 -4.29
C ASN A 63 -2.94 28.35 -4.76
N LYS A 64 -2.77 27.11 -4.30
CA LYS A 64 -1.60 26.29 -4.61
C LYS A 64 -2.01 24.85 -4.90
N MET A 65 -1.29 24.22 -5.82
CA MET A 65 -1.48 22.82 -6.12
C MET A 65 -0.98 21.95 -4.96
N HIS A 66 -1.90 21.25 -4.30
CA HIS A 66 -1.60 20.22 -3.32
C HIS A 66 -1.22 18.93 -4.05
N LYS A 67 0.06 18.57 -4.01
CA LYS A 67 0.64 17.48 -4.80
C LYS A 67 0.59 16.12 -4.11
N GLY A 68 -0.18 16.00 -3.03
CA GLY A 68 -0.38 14.78 -2.25
C GLY A 68 -1.78 14.68 -1.70
N THR A 69 -2.00 13.70 -0.85
CA THR A 69 -3.23 13.52 -0.07
C THR A 69 -2.87 13.56 1.40
N ASP A 70 -3.57 14.37 2.19
CA ASP A 70 -3.33 14.48 3.63
C ASP A 70 -4.32 13.60 4.40
N PHE A 71 -3.77 12.83 5.34
CA PHE A 71 -4.52 11.97 6.25
C PHE A 71 -4.29 12.42 7.69
N ALA A 72 -5.30 13.03 8.30
CA ALA A 72 -5.26 13.39 9.72
C ALA A 72 -5.36 12.15 10.60
N ALA A 73 -4.43 12.04 11.54
CA ALA A 73 -4.37 10.98 12.54
C ALA A 73 -3.62 11.50 13.79
N PRO A 74 -3.82 10.89 14.96
CA PRO A 74 -3.06 11.24 16.17
C PRO A 74 -1.55 11.14 15.95
N MET A 75 -0.79 12.03 16.61
CA MET A 75 0.67 11.96 16.61
C MET A 75 1.13 10.57 17.09
N GLY A 76 2.14 10.01 16.43
CA GLY A 76 2.64 8.66 16.74
C GLY A 76 1.88 7.50 16.10
N THR A 77 0.79 7.76 15.35
CA THR A 77 0.11 6.70 14.57
C THR A 77 1.09 6.09 13.56
N PRO A 78 1.18 4.74 13.46
CA PRO A 78 2.09 4.08 12.54
C PRO A 78 1.76 4.40 11.07
N ILE A 79 2.79 4.74 10.30
CA ILE A 79 2.74 4.91 8.85
C ILE A 79 3.37 3.70 8.19
N MET A 80 2.68 3.11 7.21
CA MET A 80 3.11 1.89 6.54
C MET A 80 3.64 2.16 5.14
N ALA A 81 4.58 1.35 4.67
CA ALA A 81 4.96 1.31 3.27
C ALA A 81 3.77 0.90 2.42
N SER A 82 3.37 1.70 1.44
CA SER A 82 2.21 1.41 0.59
C SER A 82 2.43 0.26 -0.38
N GLY A 83 3.67 -0.14 -0.62
CA GLY A 83 4.07 -1.27 -1.48
C GLY A 83 5.46 -1.78 -1.12
N ASP A 84 5.80 -2.96 -1.64
CA ASP A 84 7.16 -3.47 -1.58
C ASP A 84 8.11 -2.52 -2.32
N GLY A 85 9.32 -2.29 -1.82
CA GLY A 85 10.26 -1.38 -2.48
C GLY A 85 11.57 -1.18 -1.74
N VAL A 86 12.34 -0.20 -2.21
CA VAL A 86 13.60 0.22 -1.61
C VAL A 86 13.48 1.68 -1.19
N ILE A 87 13.88 1.98 0.04
CA ILE A 87 13.92 3.36 0.55
C ILE A 87 14.99 4.13 -0.21
N LYS A 88 14.59 5.19 -0.91
CA LYS A 88 15.50 6.11 -1.61
C LYS A 88 16.00 7.22 -0.68
N LYS A 89 15.17 7.61 0.27
CA LYS A 89 15.48 8.64 1.27
C LYS A 89 14.72 8.36 2.56
N ALA A 90 15.38 8.53 3.69
CA ALA A 90 14.79 8.71 5.00
C ALA A 90 15.55 9.85 5.68
N GLY A 91 14.90 11.00 5.91
CA GLY A 91 15.55 12.21 6.41
C GLY A 91 14.70 13.45 6.19
N TRP A 92 15.34 14.62 6.32
CA TRP A 92 14.66 15.90 6.16
C TRP A 92 14.38 16.23 4.69
N CYS A 93 13.16 16.66 4.37
CA CYS A 93 12.66 16.96 3.02
C CYS A 93 12.15 18.41 2.89
N GLY A 94 12.87 19.38 3.44
CA GLY A 94 12.45 20.79 3.40
C GLY A 94 11.07 21.01 4.00
N GLY A 95 10.13 21.57 3.26
CA GLY A 95 8.74 21.77 3.73
C GLY A 95 8.02 20.51 4.14
N GLY A 96 8.41 19.34 3.66
CA GLY A 96 7.85 18.06 4.08
C GLY A 96 8.35 17.55 5.45
N GLY A 97 9.29 18.24 6.09
CA GLY A 97 9.86 17.80 7.36
C GLY A 97 10.55 16.44 7.26
N ASN A 98 10.45 15.62 8.28
CA ASN A 98 10.93 14.24 8.24
C ASN A 98 10.11 13.44 7.23
N CYS A 99 10.77 12.86 6.24
CA CYS A 99 10.12 12.12 5.18
C CYS A 99 10.80 10.80 4.86
N VAL A 100 10.01 9.86 4.33
CA VAL A 100 10.49 8.64 3.67
C VAL A 100 10.06 8.68 2.20
N VAL A 101 10.98 8.34 1.30
CA VAL A 101 10.71 8.14 -0.13
C VAL A 101 11.01 6.69 -0.49
N ILE A 102 10.03 5.99 -1.05
CA ILE A 102 10.18 4.58 -1.46
C ILE A 102 10.08 4.48 -2.98
N LYS A 103 11.05 3.82 -3.60
CA LYS A 103 10.98 3.38 -5.00
C LYS A 103 10.47 1.94 -5.04
N HIS A 104 9.29 1.74 -5.63
CA HIS A 104 8.67 0.42 -5.75
C HIS A 104 9.17 -0.33 -7.00
N ASN A 105 9.28 0.39 -8.11
CA ASN A 105 9.81 -0.13 -9.39
C ASN A 105 10.20 1.05 -10.30
N SER A 106 10.36 0.81 -11.62
CA SER A 106 10.67 1.86 -12.60
C SER A 106 9.56 2.91 -12.73
N THR A 107 8.30 2.53 -12.48
CA THR A 107 7.11 3.36 -12.69
C THR A 107 6.67 4.10 -11.43
N TYR A 108 6.71 3.43 -10.26
CA TYR A 108 6.07 3.91 -9.04
C TYR A 108 7.06 4.30 -7.94
N GLN A 109 6.85 5.48 -7.37
CA GLN A 109 7.47 5.93 -6.12
C GLN A 109 6.39 6.50 -5.20
N THR A 110 6.66 6.51 -3.88
CA THR A 110 5.79 7.14 -2.89
C THR A 110 6.59 7.97 -1.92
N VAL A 111 5.96 9.04 -1.40
CA VAL A 111 6.52 9.93 -0.39
C VAL A 111 5.59 9.97 0.81
N TYR A 112 6.19 9.94 1.98
CA TYR A 112 5.52 10.02 3.28
C TYR A 112 6.19 11.12 4.09
N ALA A 113 5.48 12.20 4.36
CA ALA A 113 6.05 13.40 4.96
C ALA A 113 5.39 13.77 6.30
N HIS A 114 5.95 14.79 6.96
CA HIS A 114 5.57 15.31 8.27
C HIS A 114 5.70 14.30 9.42
N MET A 115 6.58 13.29 9.27
CA MET A 115 6.78 12.27 10.31
C MET A 115 7.39 12.86 11.59
N SER A 116 6.99 12.33 12.75
CA SER A 116 7.65 12.63 14.04
C SER A 116 9.00 11.91 14.12
N LYS A 117 9.04 10.64 13.72
CA LYS A 117 10.26 9.81 13.73
C LYS A 117 10.14 8.67 12.70
N PHE A 118 11.28 8.11 12.32
CA PHE A 118 11.36 6.89 11.51
C PHE A 118 11.24 5.65 12.42
N ALA A 119 10.74 4.54 11.86
CA ALA A 119 10.78 3.26 12.55
C ALA A 119 12.22 2.71 12.59
N VAL A 120 12.49 1.81 13.53
CA VAL A 120 13.81 1.21 13.68
C VAL A 120 14.25 0.53 12.39
N GLY A 121 15.50 0.75 11.99
CA GLY A 121 16.07 0.17 10.77
C GLY A 121 15.68 0.88 9.46
N ILE A 122 14.85 1.91 9.48
CA ILE A 122 14.43 2.66 8.29
C ILE A 122 15.49 3.69 7.89
N LYS A 123 16.23 3.37 6.83
CA LYS A 123 17.28 4.23 6.23
C LYS A 123 17.36 4.01 4.72
N SER A 124 18.02 4.90 4.00
CA SER A 124 18.25 4.77 2.56
C SER A 124 18.91 3.42 2.21
N GLY A 125 18.49 2.82 1.12
CA GLY A 125 18.96 1.51 0.64
C GLY A 125 18.22 0.30 1.22
N VAL A 126 17.48 0.45 2.32
CA VAL A 126 16.77 -0.67 2.96
C VAL A 126 15.55 -1.09 2.12
N ARG A 127 15.33 -2.41 1.99
CA ARG A 127 14.13 -3.00 1.40
C ARG A 127 13.01 -3.03 2.43
N VAL A 128 11.80 -2.68 1.99
CA VAL A 128 10.58 -2.73 2.80
C VAL A 128 9.50 -3.53 2.09
N LYS A 129 8.60 -4.13 2.87
CA LYS A 129 7.40 -4.82 2.38
C LYS A 129 6.17 -3.95 2.55
N GLN A 130 5.17 -4.13 1.71
CA GLN A 130 3.86 -3.49 1.86
C GLN A 130 3.27 -3.79 3.24
N GLY A 131 2.78 -2.74 3.92
CA GLY A 131 2.25 -2.85 5.29
C GLY A 131 3.31 -2.76 6.39
N GLN A 132 4.61 -2.77 6.06
CA GLN A 132 5.68 -2.58 7.04
C GLN A 132 5.65 -1.14 7.58
N THR A 133 5.70 -0.96 8.90
CA THR A 133 5.82 0.36 9.54
C THR A 133 7.15 1.00 9.15
N ILE A 134 7.10 2.22 8.62
CA ILE A 134 8.27 2.99 8.17
C ILE A 134 8.52 4.24 9.00
N GLY A 135 7.57 4.65 9.83
CA GLY A 135 7.65 5.80 10.69
C GLY A 135 6.31 6.11 11.34
N TYR A 136 6.19 7.28 11.91
CA TYR A 136 5.05 7.65 12.73
C TYR A 136 4.59 9.06 12.39
N VAL A 137 3.28 9.29 12.47
CA VAL A 137 2.66 10.60 12.26
C VAL A 137 3.28 11.65 13.17
N GLY A 138 3.54 12.79 12.60
CA GLY A 138 4.03 13.98 13.26
C GLY A 138 3.45 15.25 12.67
N SER A 139 4.16 16.35 12.88
CA SER A 139 3.83 17.69 12.36
C SER A 139 5.12 18.46 12.02
N THR A 140 6.15 17.75 11.53
CA THR A 140 7.44 18.36 11.20
C THR A 140 7.39 19.07 9.85
N GLY A 141 8.25 20.08 9.65
CA GLY A 141 8.28 20.91 8.44
C GLY A 141 7.12 21.92 8.39
N LYS A 142 6.62 22.23 7.19
CA LYS A 142 5.47 23.14 6.98
C LYS A 142 4.15 22.37 7.19
N SER A 143 3.73 22.24 8.43
CA SER A 143 2.51 21.54 8.84
C SER A 143 1.73 22.36 9.86
N THR A 144 0.40 22.31 9.80
CA THR A 144 -0.51 22.99 10.73
C THR A 144 -1.03 22.10 11.85
N GLY A 145 -0.69 20.80 11.83
CA GLY A 145 -1.10 19.83 12.84
C GLY A 145 -0.77 18.40 12.43
N PRO A 146 -0.98 17.42 13.34
CA PRO A 146 -0.59 16.04 13.07
C PRO A 146 -1.32 15.42 11.89
N HIS A 147 -0.58 15.04 10.86
CA HIS A 147 -1.09 14.33 9.67
C HIS A 147 0.02 13.63 8.90
N LEU A 148 -0.34 12.69 8.06
CA LEU A 148 0.51 12.13 7.02
C LEU A 148 0.22 12.88 5.71
N HIS A 149 1.22 13.52 5.11
CA HIS A 149 1.19 13.92 3.72
C HIS A 149 1.73 12.78 2.86
N TYR A 150 0.89 12.24 1.97
CA TYR A 150 1.17 11.08 1.14
C TYR A 150 1.11 11.41 -0.34
N GLU A 151 2.21 11.11 -1.06
CA GLU A 151 2.27 11.31 -2.50
C GLU A 151 2.49 9.99 -3.23
N VAL A 152 1.82 9.83 -4.38
CA VAL A 152 2.12 8.77 -5.35
C VAL A 152 2.67 9.41 -6.60
N ILE A 153 3.83 8.92 -7.04
CA ILE A 153 4.53 9.38 -8.23
C ILE A 153 4.53 8.26 -9.26
N VAL A 154 4.01 8.54 -10.44
CA VAL A 154 3.94 7.61 -11.57
C VAL A 154 4.71 8.22 -12.73
N ASN A 155 5.77 7.55 -13.20
CA ASN A 155 6.65 8.04 -14.27
C ASN A 155 7.10 9.50 -14.03
N GLY A 156 7.51 9.83 -12.80
CA GLY A 156 7.97 11.15 -12.40
C GLY A 156 6.88 12.19 -12.12
N LYS A 157 5.59 11.90 -12.39
CA LYS A 157 4.48 12.83 -12.17
C LYS A 157 3.71 12.47 -10.89
N LYS A 158 3.42 13.45 -10.04
CA LYS A 158 2.57 13.28 -8.85
C LYS A 158 1.11 13.14 -9.26
N ILE A 159 0.47 12.08 -8.78
CA ILE A 159 -0.90 11.69 -9.16
C ILE A 159 -1.76 11.57 -7.89
N ASN A 160 -3.06 11.84 -8.04
CA ASN A 160 -4.02 11.64 -6.96
C ASN A 160 -4.09 10.15 -6.57
N SER A 161 -3.66 9.84 -5.36
CA SER A 161 -3.62 8.46 -4.84
C SER A 161 -5.01 7.83 -4.75
N GLN A 162 -6.06 8.64 -4.53
CA GLN A 162 -7.42 8.13 -4.30
C GLN A 162 -8.10 7.70 -5.60
N THR A 163 -7.84 8.40 -6.70
CA THR A 163 -8.44 8.10 -8.02
C THR A 163 -7.58 7.17 -8.87
N LEU A 164 -6.30 6.98 -8.50
CA LEU A 164 -5.37 6.13 -9.25
C LEU A 164 -5.89 4.70 -9.37
N LYS A 165 -6.08 4.23 -10.61
CA LYS A 165 -6.35 2.82 -10.90
C LYS A 165 -5.04 2.04 -10.81
N LEU A 166 -4.83 1.43 -9.65
CA LEU A 166 -3.64 0.59 -9.43
C LEU A 166 -3.80 -0.75 -10.12
N PRO A 167 -2.77 -1.23 -10.83
CA PRO A 167 -2.79 -2.58 -11.37
C PRO A 167 -2.94 -3.59 -10.23
N SER A 168 -3.44 -4.76 -10.54
CA SER A 168 -3.32 -5.91 -9.65
C SER A 168 -1.85 -6.08 -9.26
N GLY A 169 -1.59 -6.61 -8.09
CA GLY A 169 -0.25 -6.99 -7.69
C GLY A 169 0.32 -8.04 -8.65
N LYS A 170 1.08 -8.98 -8.12
CA LYS A 170 1.66 -10.07 -8.93
C LYS A 170 0.56 -10.87 -9.65
N ILE A 171 0.80 -11.18 -10.92
CA ILE A 171 0.03 -12.16 -11.69
C ILE A 171 0.94 -13.36 -11.90
N LEU A 172 0.49 -14.52 -11.46
CA LEU A 172 1.23 -15.78 -11.64
C LEU A 172 1.27 -16.15 -13.13
N LYS A 173 2.48 -16.48 -13.64
CA LYS A 173 2.71 -16.84 -15.04
C LYS A 173 3.55 -18.10 -15.13
N ASN A 174 3.53 -18.75 -16.30
CA ASN A 174 4.36 -19.90 -16.61
C ASN A 174 4.32 -20.97 -15.50
N GLN A 175 5.44 -21.44 -15.05
CA GLN A 175 5.57 -22.48 -14.02
C GLN A 175 4.84 -22.14 -12.71
N GLU A 176 4.84 -20.86 -12.28
CA GLU A 176 4.09 -20.47 -11.08
C GLU A 176 2.57 -20.65 -11.29
N ARG A 177 2.07 -20.37 -12.48
CA ARG A 177 0.65 -20.56 -12.81
C ARG A 177 0.27 -22.04 -12.77
N ILE A 178 1.09 -22.92 -13.33
CA ILE A 178 0.87 -24.37 -13.32
C ILE A 178 0.82 -24.90 -11.87
N LEU A 179 1.82 -24.54 -11.06
CA LEU A 179 1.86 -24.93 -9.64
C LEU A 179 0.65 -24.40 -8.86
N PHE A 180 0.23 -23.19 -9.15
CA PHE A 180 -0.96 -22.61 -8.54
C PHE A 180 -2.25 -23.37 -8.91
N GLU A 181 -2.44 -23.73 -10.20
CA GLU A 181 -3.61 -24.51 -10.63
C GLU A 181 -3.67 -25.86 -9.93
N THR A 182 -2.53 -26.58 -9.83
CA THR A 182 -2.47 -27.85 -9.10
C THR A 182 -2.89 -27.66 -7.64
N LYS A 183 -2.40 -26.60 -6.97
CA LYS A 183 -2.76 -26.32 -5.58
C LYS A 183 -4.21 -25.91 -5.44
N LYS A 184 -4.73 -25.10 -6.36
CA LYS A 184 -6.12 -24.67 -6.40
C LYS A 184 -7.06 -25.87 -6.48
N ILE A 185 -6.80 -26.80 -7.39
CA ILE A 185 -7.60 -28.04 -7.52
C ILE A 185 -7.62 -28.84 -6.21
N LYS A 186 -6.45 -29.04 -5.57
CA LYS A 186 -6.38 -29.71 -4.27
C LYS A 186 -7.24 -29.02 -3.21
N LEU A 187 -7.22 -27.68 -3.15
CA LEU A 187 -8.01 -26.91 -2.19
C LEU A 187 -9.52 -26.97 -2.51
N ASP A 188 -9.89 -27.01 -3.78
CA ASP A 188 -11.29 -27.15 -4.20
C ASP A 188 -11.83 -28.56 -3.83
N VAL A 189 -11.04 -29.62 -4.00
CA VAL A 189 -11.39 -31.00 -3.56
C VAL A 189 -11.58 -31.02 -2.04
N LEU A 190 -10.60 -30.56 -1.25
CA LEU A 190 -10.70 -30.52 0.21
C LEU A 190 -11.91 -29.73 0.71
N LYS A 191 -12.27 -28.65 0.00
CA LYS A 191 -13.47 -27.89 0.31
C LYS A 191 -14.73 -28.69 0.07
N SER A 192 -14.82 -29.42 -1.07
CA SER A 192 -15.95 -30.24 -1.42
C SER A 192 -16.15 -31.38 -0.42
N GLU A 193 -15.07 -32.05 -0.02
CA GLU A 193 -15.09 -33.13 1.01
C GLU A 193 -15.63 -32.62 2.36
N LYS A 194 -15.19 -31.43 2.80
CA LYS A 194 -15.72 -30.84 4.05
C LYS A 194 -17.17 -30.42 3.98
N ILE A 195 -17.67 -30.02 2.81
CA ILE A 195 -19.09 -29.65 2.63
C ILE A 195 -19.96 -30.88 2.63
N VAL A 196 -19.47 -32.00 2.09
CA VAL A 196 -20.25 -33.28 2.01
C VAL A 196 -20.13 -34.09 3.29
N GLY A 197 -19.32 -33.66 4.29
CA GLY A 197 -19.20 -34.35 5.59
C GLY A 197 -18.42 -35.66 5.52
N LEU A 198 -17.53 -35.80 4.54
CA LEU A 198 -16.70 -37.00 4.32
C LEU A 198 -15.41 -37.02 5.15
N ASN A 199 -15.32 -36.15 6.21
CA ASN A 199 -14.23 -36.16 7.20
C ASN A 199 -14.74 -35.82 8.59
#